data_2483c3493bd6bf44888d40031424adc4
#
_entry.id   2483c3493bd6bf44888d40031424adc4
#
_cell.length_a   1.000
_cell.length_b   1.000
_cell.length_c   1.000
_cell.angle_alpha   90.00
_cell.angle_beta   90.00
_cell.angle_gamma   90.00
#
_symmetry.space_group_name_H-M   'P 1'
#
loop_
_entity.id
_entity.type
_entity.pdbx_description
1 polymer ?
#
loop_
_entity_poly.entity_id
_entity_poly.type
_entity_poly.pdbx_seq_one_letter_code
_entity_poly.pdbx_strand_id
1 'polypeptide(L)'
;MSETKLDDARILIYSHDTFGLGHLRRCRTIAHSLVEHFKGLRVLIVSGSPIIGSFDFKARVDFVRIPGVVKLRGGDYTALSSHTDLTQTLQMRSSIIQQTAKTFSPDLLIVDKEPLGLRGEVRDTIELLRSRGARTVLGLRDIMDDPVLLRQEWKHRGIPMDLERLYDEIWVYGVPAMGDPLLGIDISQASRERMVYTGYLERHLPEMARNPVAVPDEPFLLVTPGGGGDGETLVDWVLRACEEHARPDLYLLIALGPFMSQSRRYDFQRRAAALEHVQTLTFHPDIELLIARAAGIVAMGGYNIFCEILSLDKRALLVPRSMPRMEQTLRARRAEELGLVDMLQGDGDQSSIVMARALQTLGRRPVPSRSGGLELLTGVAEVRNRVQALLAVPGVPSLQSVAN
;
A
#
# COMPACT_ATOMS: atom_id res chain seq x y z
N MET A 1 -0.17 36.09 -13.77
CA MET A 1 0.08 34.68 -13.39
C MET A 1 -1.25 33.99 -13.57
N SER A 2 -1.37 33.09 -14.55
CA SER A 2 -2.64 32.37 -14.82
C SER A 2 -2.96 31.55 -13.58
N GLU A 3 -4.11 31.84 -12.94
CA GLU A 3 -4.69 31.00 -11.91
C GLU A 3 -4.82 29.60 -12.48
N THR A 4 -4.11 28.68 -11.90
CA THR A 4 -4.03 27.31 -12.38
C THR A 4 -5.42 26.67 -12.20
N LYS A 5 -5.90 25.99 -13.24
CA LYS A 5 -7.13 25.15 -13.32
C LYS A 5 -7.33 24.17 -12.14
N LEU A 6 -6.45 24.20 -11.15
CA LEU A 6 -6.41 23.37 -9.95
C LEU A 6 -7.38 23.82 -8.84
N ASP A 7 -7.85 25.09 -8.86
CA ASP A 7 -8.73 25.60 -7.80
C ASP A 7 -10.13 25.02 -7.81
N ASP A 8 -10.56 24.30 -8.86
CA ASP A 8 -11.81 23.54 -8.92
C ASP A 8 -11.63 22.11 -9.43
N ALA A 9 -10.37 21.65 -9.55
CA ALA A 9 -10.09 20.34 -10.10
C ALA A 9 -10.64 19.21 -9.21
N ARG A 10 -11.12 18.16 -9.86
CA ARG A 10 -11.69 16.98 -9.24
C ARG A 10 -10.88 15.76 -9.60
N ILE A 11 -10.43 15.04 -8.60
CA ILE A 11 -9.63 13.81 -8.77
C ILE A 11 -10.42 12.62 -8.22
N LEU A 12 -10.64 11.61 -9.05
CA LEU A 12 -11.18 10.33 -8.63
C LEU A 12 -10.05 9.34 -8.43
N ILE A 13 -9.99 8.68 -7.29
CA ILE A 13 -9.00 7.62 -7.01
C ILE A 13 -9.73 6.30 -6.85
N TYR A 14 -9.45 5.33 -7.71
CA TYR A 14 -9.88 3.96 -7.50
C TYR A 14 -8.85 3.21 -6.67
N SER A 15 -9.24 2.81 -5.46
CA SER A 15 -8.42 2.03 -4.54
C SER A 15 -8.76 0.54 -4.67
N HIS A 16 -7.80 -0.27 -5.12
CA HIS A 16 -8.01 -1.70 -5.37
C HIS A 16 -8.03 -2.51 -4.05
N ASP A 17 -9.01 -2.22 -3.19
CA ASP A 17 -9.15 -2.93 -1.92
C ASP A 17 -10.03 -4.17 -2.08
N THR A 18 -9.41 -5.34 -1.89
CA THR A 18 -10.11 -6.62 -1.76
C THR A 18 -10.11 -7.08 -0.31
N PHE A 19 -8.95 -7.10 0.32
CA PHE A 19 -8.76 -7.42 1.72
C PHE A 19 -7.41 -6.86 2.15
N GLY A 20 -7.38 -6.08 3.22
CA GLY A 20 -6.17 -5.40 3.68
C GLY A 20 -6.29 -3.87 3.63
N LEU A 21 -5.31 -3.19 4.20
CA LEU A 21 -5.30 -1.74 4.39
C LEU A 21 -4.37 -1.01 3.42
N GLY A 22 -3.59 -1.77 2.63
CA GLY A 22 -2.44 -1.24 1.91
C GLY A 22 -2.80 -0.25 0.81
N HIS A 23 -3.85 -0.52 0.05
CA HIS A 23 -4.28 0.33 -1.05
C HIS A 23 -4.91 1.61 -0.53
N LEU A 24 -5.87 1.49 0.39
CA LEU A 24 -6.56 2.63 0.99
C LEU A 24 -5.57 3.61 1.67
N ARG A 25 -4.62 3.10 2.47
CA ARG A 25 -3.61 3.95 3.13
C ARG A 25 -2.76 4.74 2.13
N ARG A 26 -2.38 4.11 1.03
CA ARG A 26 -1.65 4.79 -0.06
C ARG A 26 -2.50 5.84 -0.75
N CYS A 27 -3.70 5.48 -1.18
CA CYS A 27 -4.62 6.41 -1.83
C CYS A 27 -4.96 7.60 -0.93
N ARG A 28 -5.17 7.37 0.38
CA ARG A 28 -5.41 8.42 1.37
C ARG A 28 -4.21 9.37 1.51
N THR A 29 -2.98 8.85 1.54
CA THR A 29 -1.77 9.68 1.59
C THR A 29 -1.68 10.61 0.38
N ILE A 30 -1.92 10.08 -0.82
CA ILE A 30 -1.95 10.88 -2.05
C ILE A 30 -3.05 11.94 -1.97
N ALA A 31 -4.29 11.54 -1.63
CA ALA A 31 -5.43 12.44 -1.54
C ALA A 31 -5.19 13.58 -0.54
N HIS A 32 -4.70 13.27 0.66
CA HIS A 32 -4.40 14.26 1.69
C HIS A 32 -3.35 15.27 1.24
N SER A 33 -2.25 14.78 0.66
CA SER A 33 -1.20 15.64 0.13
C SER A 33 -1.70 16.59 -0.96
N LEU A 34 -2.58 16.13 -1.84
CA LEU A 34 -3.14 16.94 -2.92
C LEU A 34 -4.02 18.06 -2.39
N VAL A 35 -4.94 17.76 -1.46
CA VAL A 35 -5.83 18.80 -0.90
C VAL A 35 -5.13 19.77 0.05
N GLU A 36 -4.02 19.38 0.64
CA GLU A 36 -3.19 20.28 1.45
C GLU A 36 -2.43 21.28 0.58
N HIS A 37 -1.95 20.82 -0.56
CA HIS A 37 -1.14 21.64 -1.45
C HIS A 37 -2.00 22.53 -2.37
N PHE A 38 -3.11 22.03 -2.89
CA PHE A 38 -3.99 22.74 -3.83
C PHE A 38 -5.31 23.14 -3.15
N LYS A 39 -5.52 24.44 -2.95
CA LYS A 39 -6.61 24.96 -2.09
C LYS A 39 -8.04 24.64 -2.54
N GLY A 40 -8.31 24.56 -3.84
CA GLY A 40 -9.63 24.30 -4.41
C GLY A 40 -9.88 22.87 -4.84
N LEU A 41 -8.82 22.04 -4.93
CA LEU A 41 -8.88 20.66 -5.41
C LEU A 41 -9.69 19.76 -4.48
N ARG A 42 -10.51 18.89 -5.07
CA ARG A 42 -11.33 17.89 -4.37
C ARG A 42 -10.94 16.49 -4.79
N VAL A 43 -10.91 15.56 -3.85
CA VAL A 43 -10.60 14.16 -4.12
C VAL A 43 -11.74 13.27 -3.65
N LEU A 44 -12.16 12.34 -4.51
CA LEU A 44 -13.11 11.29 -4.15
C LEU A 44 -12.41 9.93 -4.28
N ILE A 45 -12.42 9.14 -3.21
CA ILE A 45 -11.81 7.79 -3.21
C ILE A 45 -12.93 6.76 -3.33
N VAL A 46 -12.85 5.86 -4.31
CA VAL A 46 -13.73 4.68 -4.40
C VAL A 46 -12.97 3.46 -3.90
N SER A 47 -13.51 2.77 -2.89
CA SER A 47 -12.82 1.67 -2.22
C SER A 47 -13.77 0.56 -1.79
N GLY A 48 -13.33 -0.70 -1.92
CA GLY A 48 -14.00 -1.89 -1.39
C GLY A 48 -13.63 -2.21 0.06
N SER A 49 -12.83 -1.38 0.73
CA SER A 49 -12.39 -1.64 2.11
C SER A 49 -13.55 -1.59 3.09
N PRO A 50 -13.76 -2.67 3.90
CA PRO A 50 -14.85 -2.69 4.87
C PRO A 50 -14.66 -1.70 6.02
N ILE A 51 -13.44 -1.23 6.25
CA ILE A 51 -13.05 -0.37 7.37
C ILE A 51 -12.68 1.05 6.94
N ILE A 52 -13.04 1.47 5.71
CA ILE A 52 -12.70 2.83 5.23
C ILE A 52 -13.22 3.92 6.18
N GLY A 53 -14.39 3.73 6.77
CA GLY A 53 -14.99 4.67 7.73
C GLY A 53 -14.27 4.77 9.08
N SER A 54 -13.27 3.90 9.35
CA SER A 54 -12.44 3.97 10.57
C SER A 54 -11.24 4.92 10.42
N PHE A 55 -11.03 5.46 9.22
CA PHE A 55 -9.96 6.41 8.95
C PHE A 55 -10.50 7.83 8.84
N ASP A 56 -9.66 8.79 9.20
CA ASP A 56 -9.96 10.18 8.99
C ASP A 56 -9.61 10.64 7.60
N PHE A 57 -10.46 11.51 7.09
CA PHE A 57 -10.23 12.19 5.84
C PHE A 57 -10.18 13.69 6.07
N LYS A 58 -9.20 14.35 5.43
CA LYS A 58 -9.09 15.81 5.46
C LYS A 58 -10.25 16.46 4.70
N ALA A 59 -10.55 17.68 5.03
CA ALA A 59 -11.53 18.47 4.28
C ALA A 59 -11.25 18.39 2.77
N ARG A 60 -12.31 18.25 1.96
CA ARG A 60 -12.27 18.06 0.50
C ARG A 60 -11.77 16.68 0.03
N VAL A 61 -11.60 15.72 0.94
CA VAL A 61 -11.42 14.31 0.61
C VAL A 61 -12.61 13.53 1.10
N ASP A 62 -13.38 12.96 0.19
CA ASP A 62 -14.51 12.10 0.49
C ASP A 62 -14.30 10.70 -0.05
N PHE A 63 -15.16 9.76 0.29
CA PHE A 63 -15.08 8.39 -0.22
C PHE A 63 -16.46 7.80 -0.54
N VAL A 64 -16.45 6.88 -1.50
CA VAL A 64 -17.57 5.99 -1.81
C VAL A 64 -17.12 4.55 -1.51
N ARG A 65 -17.85 3.91 -0.59
CA ARG A 65 -17.62 2.48 -0.32
C ARG A 65 -18.44 1.63 -1.27
N ILE A 66 -17.75 0.77 -2.02
CA ILE A 66 -18.37 -0.24 -2.89
C ILE A 66 -18.45 -1.60 -2.18
N PRO A 67 -19.32 -2.54 -2.61
CA PRO A 67 -19.43 -3.87 -2.02
C PRO A 67 -18.07 -4.56 -1.91
N GLY A 68 -17.77 -5.12 -0.74
CA GLY A 68 -16.50 -5.78 -0.46
C GLY A 68 -16.38 -7.15 -1.13
N VAL A 69 -15.15 -7.52 -1.49
CA VAL A 69 -14.79 -8.87 -1.93
C VAL A 69 -13.61 -9.38 -1.12
N VAL A 70 -13.50 -10.68 -0.95
CA VAL A 70 -12.41 -11.33 -0.23
C VAL A 70 -11.66 -12.23 -1.20
N LYS A 71 -10.33 -12.14 -1.19
CA LYS A 71 -9.46 -13.07 -1.89
C LYS A 71 -9.24 -14.31 -1.04
N LEU A 72 -9.60 -15.47 -1.58
CA LEU A 72 -9.39 -16.76 -0.93
C LEU A 72 -7.92 -17.22 -1.02
N ARG A 73 -7.51 -18.17 -0.17
CA ARG A 73 -6.14 -18.73 -0.17
C ARG A 73 -5.73 -19.33 -1.52
N GLY A 74 -6.68 -19.86 -2.30
CA GLY A 74 -6.47 -20.38 -3.67
C GLY A 74 -6.30 -19.32 -4.75
N GLY A 75 -6.41 -18.03 -4.43
CA GLY A 75 -6.32 -16.92 -5.39
C GLY A 75 -7.66 -16.46 -5.97
N ASP A 76 -8.72 -17.23 -5.79
CA ASP A 76 -10.08 -16.88 -6.18
C ASP A 76 -10.67 -15.78 -5.30
N TYR A 77 -11.77 -15.18 -5.79
CA TYR A 77 -12.50 -14.14 -5.07
C TYR A 77 -13.89 -14.63 -4.70
N THR A 78 -14.40 -14.15 -3.57
CA THR A 78 -15.79 -14.31 -3.15
C THR A 78 -16.35 -12.97 -2.67
N ALA A 79 -17.68 -12.82 -2.73
CA ALA A 79 -18.34 -11.66 -2.13
C ALA A 79 -18.12 -11.68 -0.60
N LEU A 80 -17.91 -10.50 0.00
CA LEU A 80 -17.84 -10.38 1.46
C LEU A 80 -19.21 -10.62 2.12
N SER A 81 -20.29 -10.27 1.42
CA SER A 81 -21.66 -10.54 1.85
C SER A 81 -22.08 -11.97 1.50
N SER A 82 -22.65 -12.69 2.45
CA SER A 82 -23.20 -14.03 2.24
C SER A 82 -24.51 -14.05 1.42
N HIS A 83 -25.08 -12.88 1.11
CA HIS A 83 -26.39 -12.75 0.46
C HIS A 83 -26.30 -12.45 -1.05
N THR A 84 -25.11 -12.22 -1.60
CA THR A 84 -24.90 -11.95 -3.02
C THR A 84 -23.79 -12.83 -3.58
N ASP A 85 -23.97 -13.31 -4.81
CA ASP A 85 -22.91 -14.00 -5.51
C ASP A 85 -21.83 -13.02 -6.00
N LEU A 86 -20.68 -13.55 -6.42
CA LEU A 86 -19.57 -12.74 -6.90
C LEU A 86 -19.93 -11.95 -8.18
N THR A 87 -20.70 -12.54 -9.08
CA THR A 87 -21.07 -11.91 -10.36
C THR A 87 -21.95 -10.68 -10.12
N GLN A 88 -23.00 -10.82 -9.29
CA GLN A 88 -23.85 -9.70 -8.89
C GLN A 88 -23.05 -8.63 -8.15
N THR A 89 -22.14 -9.04 -7.26
CA THR A 89 -21.28 -8.11 -6.54
C THR A 89 -20.41 -7.30 -7.50
N LEU A 90 -19.78 -7.92 -8.49
CA LEU A 90 -18.95 -7.24 -9.49
C LEU A 90 -19.77 -6.31 -10.38
N GLN A 91 -20.99 -6.70 -10.78
CA GLN A 91 -21.91 -5.84 -11.53
C GLN A 91 -22.30 -4.58 -10.71
N MET A 92 -22.67 -4.76 -9.44
CA MET A 92 -22.96 -3.64 -8.55
C MET A 92 -21.75 -2.71 -8.40
N ARG A 93 -20.56 -3.27 -8.16
CA ARG A 93 -19.32 -2.49 -8.04
C ARG A 93 -19.07 -1.65 -9.28
N SER A 94 -19.07 -2.28 -10.47
CA SER A 94 -18.87 -1.59 -11.75
C SER A 94 -19.91 -0.47 -11.97
N SER A 95 -21.19 -0.72 -11.69
CA SER A 95 -22.26 0.27 -11.82
C SER A 95 -22.07 1.45 -10.87
N ILE A 96 -21.73 1.22 -9.60
CA ILE A 96 -21.48 2.28 -8.61
C ILE A 96 -20.27 3.12 -9.04
N ILE A 97 -19.16 2.47 -9.45
CA ILE A 97 -17.93 3.16 -9.90
C ILE A 97 -18.26 4.06 -11.10
N GLN A 98 -18.94 3.51 -12.12
CA GLN A 98 -19.27 4.26 -13.33
C GLN A 98 -20.22 5.42 -13.04
N GLN A 99 -21.28 5.21 -12.23
CA GLN A 99 -22.22 6.28 -11.90
C GLN A 99 -21.58 7.36 -11.04
N THR A 100 -20.71 6.96 -10.09
CA THR A 100 -19.93 7.91 -9.30
C THR A 100 -19.04 8.76 -10.20
N ALA A 101 -18.32 8.14 -11.14
CA ALA A 101 -17.47 8.84 -12.08
C ALA A 101 -18.26 9.80 -12.99
N LYS A 102 -19.43 9.37 -13.48
CA LYS A 102 -20.32 10.23 -14.29
C LYS A 102 -20.77 11.48 -13.56
N THR A 103 -21.19 11.33 -12.30
CA THR A 103 -21.73 12.42 -11.47
C THR A 103 -20.64 13.33 -10.94
N PHE A 104 -19.53 12.74 -10.47
CA PHE A 104 -18.40 13.51 -9.95
C PHE A 104 -17.66 14.26 -11.05
N SER A 105 -17.66 13.72 -12.30
CA SER A 105 -16.98 14.32 -13.47
C SER A 105 -15.54 14.72 -13.18
N PRO A 106 -14.63 13.78 -12.85
CA PRO A 106 -13.27 14.10 -12.50
C PRO A 106 -12.47 14.58 -13.70
N ASP A 107 -11.53 15.50 -13.47
CA ASP A 107 -10.53 15.93 -14.44
C ASP A 107 -9.37 14.93 -14.55
N LEU A 108 -9.14 14.14 -13.46
CA LEU A 108 -8.11 13.11 -13.38
C LEU A 108 -8.66 11.87 -12.67
N LEU A 109 -8.42 10.70 -13.26
CA LEU A 109 -8.62 9.39 -12.62
C LEU A 109 -7.27 8.77 -12.30
N ILE A 110 -7.06 8.38 -11.04
CA ILE A 110 -5.91 7.58 -10.61
C ILE A 110 -6.41 6.18 -10.27
N VAL A 111 -5.89 5.16 -10.98
CA VAL A 111 -6.18 3.75 -10.72
C VAL A 111 -5.02 3.12 -9.96
N ASP A 112 -5.29 2.57 -8.78
CA ASP A 112 -4.25 2.02 -7.93
C ASP A 112 -4.02 0.54 -8.20
N LYS A 113 -2.81 0.19 -8.61
CA LYS A 113 -2.20 -1.12 -8.79
C LYS A 113 -2.77 -1.98 -9.93
N GLU A 114 -4.07 -2.23 -9.97
CA GLU A 114 -4.69 -3.13 -10.95
C GLU A 114 -5.21 -2.34 -12.14
N PRO A 115 -4.61 -2.46 -13.34
CA PRO A 115 -4.88 -1.58 -14.45
C PRO A 115 -6.36 -1.51 -14.88
N LEU A 116 -7.10 -2.59 -14.71
CA LEU A 116 -8.52 -2.64 -15.03
C LEU A 116 -9.44 -2.82 -13.81
N GLY A 117 -8.87 -2.67 -12.61
CA GLY A 117 -9.55 -3.00 -11.37
C GLY A 117 -9.80 -4.49 -11.20
N LEU A 118 -10.63 -4.86 -10.24
CA LEU A 118 -10.98 -6.25 -9.99
C LEU A 118 -11.78 -6.82 -11.18
N ARG A 119 -11.20 -7.82 -11.84
CA ARG A 119 -11.83 -8.50 -13.00
C ARG A 119 -12.35 -7.55 -14.09
N GLY A 120 -11.72 -6.40 -14.27
CA GLY A 120 -12.08 -5.46 -15.33
C GLY A 120 -13.13 -4.41 -14.96
N GLU A 121 -13.59 -4.34 -13.71
CA GLU A 121 -14.71 -3.49 -13.27
C GLU A 121 -14.53 -1.97 -13.51
N VAL A 122 -13.31 -1.51 -13.78
CA VAL A 122 -13.02 -0.08 -14.02
C VAL A 122 -12.84 0.26 -15.50
N ARG A 123 -12.74 -0.74 -16.38
CA ARG A 123 -12.46 -0.53 -17.83
C ARG A 123 -13.41 0.49 -18.44
N ASP A 124 -14.71 0.23 -18.39
CA ASP A 124 -15.73 1.09 -19.01
C ASP A 124 -15.73 2.50 -18.41
N THR A 125 -15.39 2.61 -17.12
CA THR A 125 -15.26 3.91 -16.46
C THR A 125 -14.05 4.69 -16.98
N ILE A 126 -12.91 4.03 -17.19
CA ILE A 126 -11.71 4.67 -17.77
C ILE A 126 -12.03 5.17 -19.17
N GLU A 127 -12.62 4.33 -20.02
CA GLU A 127 -12.98 4.67 -21.39
C GLU A 127 -13.96 5.85 -21.45
N LEU A 128 -14.99 5.83 -20.59
CA LEU A 128 -15.95 6.92 -20.45
C LEU A 128 -15.28 8.24 -20.05
N LEU A 129 -14.42 8.22 -19.04
CA LEU A 129 -13.76 9.43 -18.56
C LEU A 129 -12.79 10.00 -19.60
N ARG A 130 -12.04 9.14 -20.29
CA ARG A 130 -11.16 9.56 -21.40
C ARG A 130 -11.97 10.19 -22.54
N SER A 131 -13.11 9.62 -22.92
CA SER A 131 -13.97 10.21 -23.96
C SER A 131 -14.51 11.58 -23.59
N ARG A 132 -14.53 11.93 -22.28
CA ARG A 132 -14.89 13.25 -21.75
C ARG A 132 -13.71 14.19 -21.54
N GLY A 133 -12.49 13.76 -21.92
CA GLY A 133 -11.27 14.55 -21.81
C GLY A 133 -10.58 14.47 -20.42
N ALA A 134 -11.00 13.60 -19.52
CA ALA A 134 -10.31 13.38 -18.28
C ALA A 134 -8.96 12.69 -18.52
N ARG A 135 -7.95 13.05 -17.72
CA ARG A 135 -6.65 12.36 -17.70
C ARG A 135 -6.75 11.07 -16.88
N THR A 136 -5.91 10.10 -17.22
CA THR A 136 -5.89 8.80 -16.54
C THR A 136 -4.47 8.39 -16.20
N VAL A 137 -4.29 7.97 -14.95
CA VAL A 137 -3.01 7.54 -14.41
C VAL A 137 -3.14 6.17 -13.76
N LEU A 138 -2.18 5.30 -14.03
CA LEU A 138 -2.01 4.05 -13.30
C LEU A 138 -0.92 4.20 -12.25
N GLY A 139 -1.23 3.95 -10.97
CA GLY A 139 -0.26 3.93 -9.89
C GLY A 139 0.21 2.51 -9.58
N LEU A 140 1.47 2.21 -9.82
CA LEU A 140 2.11 0.93 -9.51
C LEU A 140 2.99 1.04 -8.27
N ARG A 141 3.15 -0.06 -7.53
CA ARG A 141 4.17 -0.15 -6.50
C ARG A 141 5.54 -0.36 -7.12
N ASP A 142 6.57 -0.10 -6.35
CA ASP A 142 7.98 -0.36 -6.67
C ASP A 142 8.24 -1.77 -7.23
N ILE A 143 7.61 -2.77 -6.61
CA ILE A 143 7.67 -4.19 -7.01
C ILE A 143 6.25 -4.74 -7.00
N MET A 144 5.85 -5.38 -8.09
CA MET A 144 4.51 -5.95 -8.25
C MET A 144 4.44 -7.41 -7.85
N ASP A 145 5.32 -8.24 -8.39
CA ASP A 145 5.47 -9.67 -8.13
C ASP A 145 6.75 -10.21 -8.78
N ASP A 146 6.93 -11.53 -8.77
CA ASP A 146 7.90 -12.20 -9.62
C ASP A 146 7.65 -11.84 -11.11
N PRO A 147 8.68 -11.40 -11.86
CA PRO A 147 8.52 -10.95 -13.24
C PRO A 147 7.94 -12.00 -14.18
N VAL A 148 8.26 -13.29 -13.99
CA VAL A 148 7.75 -14.38 -14.85
C VAL A 148 6.27 -14.60 -14.61
N LEU A 149 5.85 -14.64 -13.34
CA LEU A 149 4.45 -14.83 -12.96
C LEU A 149 3.60 -13.63 -13.40
N LEU A 150 4.08 -12.41 -13.18
CA LEU A 150 3.39 -11.18 -13.58
C LEU A 150 3.24 -11.11 -15.10
N ARG A 151 4.29 -11.45 -15.86
CA ARG A 151 4.24 -11.50 -17.32
C ARG A 151 3.17 -12.45 -17.83
N GLN A 152 3.10 -13.66 -17.28
CA GLN A 152 2.09 -14.65 -17.69
C GLN A 152 0.67 -14.16 -17.37
N GLU A 153 0.44 -13.64 -16.16
CA GLU A 153 -0.83 -13.09 -15.72
C GLU A 153 -1.29 -11.95 -16.65
N TRP A 154 -0.42 -10.96 -16.90
CA TRP A 154 -0.76 -9.78 -17.67
C TRP A 154 -0.93 -10.07 -19.18
N LYS A 155 -0.12 -10.97 -19.73
CA LYS A 155 -0.28 -11.42 -21.12
C LYS A 155 -1.63 -12.10 -21.33
N HIS A 156 -2.01 -13.00 -20.42
CA HIS A 156 -3.30 -13.70 -20.50
C HIS A 156 -4.51 -12.73 -20.42
N ARG A 157 -4.38 -11.65 -19.67
CA ARG A 157 -5.40 -10.62 -19.47
C ARG A 157 -5.37 -9.49 -20.52
N GLY A 158 -4.42 -9.49 -21.44
CA GLY A 158 -4.26 -8.43 -22.46
C GLY A 158 -3.85 -7.07 -21.91
N ILE A 159 -3.31 -7.00 -20.69
CA ILE A 159 -2.97 -5.76 -19.99
C ILE A 159 -1.99 -4.86 -20.77
N PRO A 160 -0.93 -5.38 -21.45
CA PRO A 160 0.01 -4.52 -22.16
C PRO A 160 -0.63 -3.56 -23.17
N MET A 161 -1.62 -4.03 -23.94
CA MET A 161 -2.37 -3.18 -24.87
C MET A 161 -3.25 -2.14 -24.16
N ASP A 162 -3.83 -2.51 -23.03
CA ASP A 162 -4.66 -1.61 -22.24
C ASP A 162 -3.85 -0.49 -21.60
N LEU A 163 -2.60 -0.76 -21.20
CA LEU A 163 -1.71 0.29 -20.66
C LEU A 163 -1.49 1.40 -21.68
N GLU A 164 -1.23 1.05 -22.92
CA GLU A 164 -1.01 2.02 -23.97
C GLU A 164 -2.27 2.83 -24.31
N ARG A 165 -3.41 2.17 -24.36
CA ARG A 165 -4.68 2.77 -24.79
C ARG A 165 -5.35 3.60 -23.70
N LEU A 166 -5.24 3.17 -22.43
CA LEU A 166 -6.07 3.67 -21.35
C LEU A 166 -5.37 4.67 -20.42
N TYR A 167 -4.05 4.77 -20.44
CA TYR A 167 -3.33 5.59 -19.48
C TYR A 167 -2.44 6.65 -20.12
N ASP A 168 -2.51 7.87 -19.60
CA ASP A 168 -1.65 8.96 -20.02
C ASP A 168 -0.27 8.85 -19.35
N GLU A 169 -0.23 8.38 -18.08
CA GLU A 169 1.01 8.12 -17.34
C GLU A 169 0.89 6.85 -16.48
N ILE A 170 2.06 6.26 -16.19
CA ILE A 170 2.21 5.14 -15.25
C ILE A 170 3.16 5.59 -14.15
N TRP A 171 2.63 5.83 -12.96
CA TRP A 171 3.44 6.23 -11.81
C TRP A 171 3.93 5.01 -11.06
N VAL A 172 5.25 4.94 -10.85
CA VAL A 172 5.86 3.92 -10.00
C VAL A 172 6.16 4.56 -8.65
N TYR A 173 5.44 4.15 -7.61
CA TYR A 173 5.66 4.62 -6.24
C TYR A 173 6.91 3.94 -5.65
N GLY A 174 8.07 4.32 -6.14
CA GLY A 174 9.37 3.78 -5.81
C GLY A 174 10.45 4.43 -6.66
N VAL A 175 11.66 3.91 -6.58
CA VAL A 175 12.83 4.42 -7.29
C VAL A 175 13.44 3.35 -8.19
N PRO A 176 14.13 3.74 -9.29
CA PRO A 176 14.76 2.77 -10.20
C PRO A 176 15.74 1.81 -9.50
N ALA A 177 16.40 2.28 -8.44
CA ALA A 177 17.32 1.48 -7.65
C ALA A 177 16.66 0.24 -7.01
N MET A 178 15.36 0.26 -6.78
CA MET A 178 14.60 -0.89 -6.24
C MET A 178 14.20 -1.91 -7.32
N GLY A 179 14.27 -1.53 -8.60
CA GLY A 179 13.96 -2.38 -9.74
C GLY A 179 12.91 -1.77 -10.67
N ASP A 180 12.58 -2.52 -11.72
CA ASP A 180 11.52 -2.20 -12.67
C ASP A 180 10.29 -3.07 -12.38
N PRO A 181 9.15 -2.50 -11.95
CA PRO A 181 7.92 -3.25 -11.66
C PRO A 181 7.32 -3.95 -12.90
N LEU A 182 7.72 -3.52 -14.11
CA LEU A 182 7.28 -4.08 -15.38
C LEU A 182 8.40 -4.85 -16.11
N LEU A 183 9.41 -5.30 -15.37
CA LEU A 183 10.50 -6.11 -15.93
C LEU A 183 9.94 -7.37 -16.61
N GLY A 184 10.33 -7.59 -17.87
CA GLY A 184 9.90 -8.74 -18.65
C GLY A 184 8.45 -8.66 -19.18
N ILE A 185 7.71 -7.60 -18.89
CA ILE A 185 6.41 -7.34 -19.51
C ILE A 185 6.62 -6.72 -20.90
N ASP A 186 5.96 -7.28 -21.89
CA ASP A 186 6.03 -6.82 -23.28
C ASP A 186 5.11 -5.61 -23.48
N ILE A 187 5.56 -4.45 -23.03
CA ILE A 187 4.88 -3.16 -23.24
C ILE A 187 5.61 -2.36 -24.31
N SER A 188 4.85 -1.52 -25.04
CA SER A 188 5.40 -0.67 -26.10
C SER A 188 6.39 0.35 -25.55
N GLN A 189 7.29 0.85 -26.42
CA GLN A 189 8.22 1.93 -26.07
C GLN A 189 7.43 3.18 -25.60
N ALA A 190 6.32 3.50 -26.24
CA ALA A 190 5.45 4.59 -25.84
C ALA A 190 4.91 4.43 -24.40
N SER A 191 4.54 3.20 -23.99
CA SER A 191 4.15 2.93 -22.61
C SER A 191 5.32 3.05 -21.63
N ARG A 192 6.53 2.64 -22.04
CA ARG A 192 7.75 2.80 -21.25
C ARG A 192 8.07 4.27 -20.99
N GLU A 193 7.93 5.13 -22.00
CA GLU A 193 8.19 6.58 -21.91
C GLU A 193 7.18 7.32 -21.01
N ARG A 194 6.00 6.72 -20.79
CA ARG A 194 4.99 7.24 -19.86
C ARG A 194 5.21 6.79 -18.40
N MET A 195 6.20 5.93 -18.14
CA MET A 195 6.55 5.52 -16.79
C MET A 195 7.33 6.61 -16.06
N VAL A 196 6.87 6.97 -14.88
CA VAL A 196 7.50 7.97 -14.00
C VAL A 196 7.74 7.34 -12.65
N TYR A 197 9.00 7.26 -12.23
CA TYR A 197 9.34 6.90 -10.86
C TYR A 197 9.16 8.12 -9.96
N THR A 198 8.16 8.05 -9.10
CA THR A 198 7.84 9.19 -8.22
C THR A 198 8.72 9.23 -6.96
N GLY A 199 9.30 8.11 -6.58
CA GLY A 199 9.86 7.90 -5.26
C GLY A 199 8.83 7.30 -4.30
N TYR A 200 9.28 6.95 -3.08
CA TYR A 200 8.40 6.43 -2.05
C TYR A 200 7.52 7.54 -1.46
N LEU A 201 6.28 7.18 -1.16
CA LEU A 201 5.32 8.11 -0.58
C LEU A 201 5.64 8.34 0.90
N GLU A 202 6.17 9.51 1.20
CA GLU A 202 6.49 9.92 2.57
C GLU A 202 5.27 9.82 3.49
N ARG A 203 5.50 9.43 4.74
CA ARG A 203 4.50 9.32 5.80
C ARG A 203 4.78 10.34 6.89
N HIS A 204 3.73 11.03 7.31
CA HIS A 204 3.79 11.97 8.42
C HIS A 204 3.02 11.42 9.62
N LEU A 205 3.45 11.80 10.81
CA LEU A 205 2.71 11.48 12.03
C LEU A 205 1.37 12.26 12.02
N PRO A 206 0.29 11.65 12.54
CA PRO A 206 -0.94 12.37 12.74
C PRO A 206 -0.73 13.54 13.73
N GLU A 207 -1.36 14.68 13.45
CA GLU A 207 -1.23 15.89 14.27
C GLU A 207 -1.72 15.70 15.72
N MET A 208 -2.71 14.83 15.92
CA MET A 208 -3.24 14.46 17.22
C MET A 208 -3.43 12.94 17.34
N ALA A 209 -2.92 12.36 18.39
CA ALA A 209 -3.21 10.99 18.77
C ALA A 209 -4.65 10.89 19.27
N ARG A 210 -5.50 10.11 18.59
CA ARG A 210 -6.90 9.95 19.00
C ARG A 210 -7.12 8.95 20.10
N ASN A 211 -6.28 7.93 20.15
CA ASN A 211 -6.37 6.87 21.14
C ASN A 211 -5.00 6.69 21.81
N PRO A 212 -4.82 7.13 23.03
CA PRO A 212 -3.61 6.78 23.78
C PRO A 212 -3.56 5.26 23.95
N VAL A 213 -2.55 4.63 23.38
CA VAL A 213 -2.25 3.22 23.65
C VAL A 213 -1.30 3.15 24.83
N ALA A 214 -1.59 2.28 25.79
CA ALA A 214 -0.60 1.89 26.76
C ALA A 214 0.54 1.17 26.02
N VAL A 215 1.63 1.87 25.81
CA VAL A 215 2.89 1.32 25.28
C VAL A 215 3.88 1.21 26.42
N PRO A 216 4.84 0.29 26.35
CA PRO A 216 5.92 0.24 27.33
C PRO A 216 6.57 1.63 27.49
N ASP A 217 6.85 2.03 28.74
CA ASP A 217 7.60 3.25 29.00
C ASP A 217 9.07 3.07 28.61
N GLU A 218 9.56 1.84 28.69
CA GLU A 218 10.89 1.44 28.28
C GLU A 218 11.02 1.39 26.76
N PRO A 219 12.26 1.51 26.23
CA PRO A 219 12.53 1.31 24.81
C PRO A 219 12.08 -0.07 24.34
N PHE A 220 11.35 -0.13 23.21
CA PHE A 220 10.79 -1.38 22.70
C PHE A 220 11.03 -1.57 21.20
N LEU A 221 11.00 -2.83 20.77
CA LEU A 221 10.88 -3.23 19.38
C LEU A 221 9.39 -3.42 19.04
N LEU A 222 8.95 -2.85 17.93
CA LEU A 222 7.60 -3.08 17.41
C LEU A 222 7.62 -4.23 16.42
N VAL A 223 6.84 -5.27 16.70
CA VAL A 223 6.61 -6.39 15.77
C VAL A 223 5.26 -6.21 15.10
N THR A 224 5.22 -6.12 13.77
CA THR A 224 3.96 -5.91 13.03
C THR A 224 3.91 -6.71 11.72
N PRO A 225 3.01 -7.70 11.62
CA PRO A 225 2.73 -8.39 10.36
C PRO A 225 1.80 -7.58 9.43
N GLY A 226 1.49 -6.32 9.75
CA GLY A 226 0.56 -5.49 9.00
C GLY A 226 -0.90 -5.85 9.29
N GLY A 227 -1.69 -6.27 8.28
CA GLY A 227 -3.09 -6.66 8.47
C GLY A 227 -3.30 -7.91 9.33
N GLY A 228 -2.29 -8.75 9.46
CA GLY A 228 -2.28 -9.95 10.31
C GLY A 228 -2.86 -11.22 9.67
N GLY A 229 -3.48 -11.13 8.49
CA GLY A 229 -4.10 -12.28 7.83
C GLY A 229 -3.14 -13.38 7.38
N ASP A 230 -1.87 -13.01 7.18
CA ASP A 230 -0.78 -13.90 6.74
C ASP A 230 0.47 -13.78 7.63
N GLY A 231 0.35 -13.15 8.78
CA GLY A 231 1.47 -12.83 9.68
C GLY A 231 1.68 -13.79 10.85
N GLU A 232 0.94 -14.89 10.91
CA GLU A 232 1.00 -15.84 12.03
C GLU A 232 2.40 -16.42 12.22
N THR A 233 3.09 -16.76 11.13
CA THR A 233 4.44 -17.33 11.15
C THR A 233 5.46 -16.36 11.75
N LEU A 234 5.41 -15.08 11.42
CA LEU A 234 6.29 -14.08 11.98
C LEU A 234 6.10 -13.96 13.50
N VAL A 235 4.84 -13.84 13.95
CA VAL A 235 4.52 -13.70 15.38
C VAL A 235 4.95 -14.95 16.16
N ASP A 236 4.67 -16.13 15.63
CA ASP A 236 5.09 -17.39 16.23
C ASP A 236 6.61 -17.47 16.38
N TRP A 237 7.35 -17.13 15.32
CA TRP A 237 8.81 -17.19 15.34
C TRP A 237 9.41 -16.24 16.38
N VAL A 238 8.87 -15.00 16.48
CA VAL A 238 9.29 -14.03 17.50
C VAL A 238 8.98 -14.57 18.91
N LEU A 239 7.80 -15.10 19.16
CA LEU A 239 7.43 -15.64 20.48
C LEU A 239 8.31 -16.83 20.85
N ARG A 240 8.56 -17.80 19.96
CA ARG A 240 9.48 -18.91 20.22
C ARG A 240 10.89 -18.41 20.58
N ALA A 241 11.37 -17.38 19.90
CA ALA A 241 12.67 -16.79 20.22
C ALA A 241 12.71 -16.24 21.65
N CYS A 242 11.62 -15.62 22.11
CA CYS A 242 11.52 -15.08 23.48
C CYS A 242 11.28 -16.18 24.54
N GLU A 243 10.62 -17.27 24.21
CA GLU A 243 10.34 -18.40 25.09
C GLU A 243 11.55 -19.28 25.33
N GLU A 244 12.40 -19.49 24.29
CA GLU A 244 13.47 -20.48 24.30
C GLU A 244 14.86 -19.87 24.58
N HIS A 245 15.01 -18.56 24.47
CA HIS A 245 16.32 -17.89 24.57
C HIS A 245 16.32 -16.74 25.57
N ALA A 246 17.51 -16.21 25.84
CA ALA A 246 17.69 -15.08 26.74
C ALA A 246 16.86 -13.87 26.27
N ARG A 247 16.27 -13.16 27.23
CA ARG A 247 15.49 -11.96 27.00
C ARG A 247 16.27 -10.96 26.14
N PRO A 248 15.67 -10.35 25.09
CA PRO A 248 16.25 -9.22 24.39
C PRO A 248 16.47 -8.02 25.35
N ASP A 249 17.43 -7.17 25.02
CA ASP A 249 17.70 -5.93 25.79
C ASP A 249 16.51 -4.96 25.79
N LEU A 250 15.61 -5.09 24.81
CA LEU A 250 14.46 -4.23 24.60
C LEU A 250 13.15 -4.97 24.83
N TYR A 251 12.12 -4.27 25.28
CA TYR A 251 10.76 -4.79 25.31
C TYR A 251 10.26 -5.09 23.90
N LEU A 252 9.27 -5.97 23.78
CA LEU A 252 8.59 -6.24 22.52
C LEU A 252 7.12 -5.83 22.62
N LEU A 253 6.67 -5.03 21.66
CA LEU A 253 5.26 -4.71 21.45
C LEU A 253 4.82 -5.38 20.14
N ILE A 254 3.92 -6.36 20.22
CA ILE A 254 3.45 -7.13 19.06
C ILE A 254 2.06 -6.65 18.65
N ALA A 255 1.96 -5.98 17.50
CA ALA A 255 0.69 -5.59 16.89
C ALA A 255 0.18 -6.72 15.98
N LEU A 256 -0.75 -7.55 16.47
CA LEU A 256 -1.21 -8.79 15.79
C LEU A 256 -1.90 -8.56 14.45
N GLY A 257 -2.60 -7.42 14.29
CA GLY A 257 -3.37 -7.07 13.11
C GLY A 257 -4.85 -7.48 13.19
N PRO A 258 -5.75 -6.67 12.58
CA PRO A 258 -7.20 -6.87 12.72
C PRO A 258 -7.75 -8.11 12.01
N PHE A 259 -7.00 -8.64 11.04
CA PHE A 259 -7.43 -9.79 10.22
C PHE A 259 -6.85 -11.13 10.66
N MET A 260 -6.07 -11.15 11.73
CA MET A 260 -5.62 -12.42 12.33
C MET A 260 -6.79 -13.18 12.94
N SER A 261 -6.83 -14.51 12.76
CA SER A 261 -7.90 -15.34 13.28
C SER A 261 -8.01 -15.22 14.82
N GLN A 262 -9.24 -15.31 15.35
CA GLN A 262 -9.47 -15.16 16.79
C GLN A 262 -8.72 -16.21 17.61
N SER A 263 -8.68 -17.44 17.13
CA SER A 263 -7.96 -18.54 17.80
C SER A 263 -6.46 -18.27 17.90
N ARG A 264 -5.84 -17.78 16.83
CA ARG A 264 -4.40 -17.43 16.83
C ARG A 264 -4.10 -16.21 17.68
N ARG A 265 -4.98 -15.19 17.64
CA ARG A 265 -4.83 -14.02 18.55
C ARG A 265 -4.85 -14.44 20.01
N TYR A 266 -5.81 -15.28 20.39
CA TYR A 266 -5.90 -15.79 21.75
C TYR A 266 -4.66 -16.58 22.16
N ASP A 267 -4.17 -17.47 21.31
CA ASP A 267 -2.94 -18.24 21.57
C ASP A 267 -1.72 -17.34 21.77
N PHE A 268 -1.50 -16.39 20.85
CA PHE A 268 -0.36 -15.47 20.93
C PHE A 268 -0.45 -14.53 22.14
N GLN A 269 -1.63 -14.04 22.49
CA GLN A 269 -1.86 -13.25 23.70
C GLN A 269 -1.54 -14.04 24.97
N ARG A 270 -1.97 -15.29 25.04
CA ARG A 270 -1.68 -16.18 26.15
C ARG A 270 -0.17 -16.45 26.30
N ARG A 271 0.52 -16.73 25.20
CA ARG A 271 1.99 -16.94 25.20
C ARG A 271 2.73 -15.68 25.60
N ALA A 272 2.37 -14.53 25.06
CA ALA A 272 2.97 -13.24 25.40
C ALA A 272 2.76 -12.88 26.87
N ALA A 273 1.59 -13.17 27.44
CA ALA A 273 1.30 -12.90 28.87
C ALA A 273 2.18 -13.69 29.86
N ALA A 274 2.82 -14.78 29.40
CA ALA A 274 3.80 -15.54 30.18
C ALA A 274 5.22 -14.92 30.16
N LEU A 275 5.43 -13.87 29.37
CA LEU A 275 6.73 -13.22 29.13
C LEU A 275 6.67 -11.76 29.63
N GLU A 276 7.40 -11.44 30.70
CA GLU A 276 7.37 -10.11 31.35
C GLU A 276 7.74 -8.94 30.42
N HIS A 277 8.47 -9.21 29.36
CA HIS A 277 8.99 -8.20 28.42
C HIS A 277 8.25 -8.17 27.07
N VAL A 278 7.13 -8.87 26.95
CA VAL A 278 6.32 -8.94 25.73
C VAL A 278 4.91 -8.46 25.99
N GLN A 279 4.49 -7.47 25.23
CA GLN A 279 3.11 -6.95 25.22
C GLN A 279 2.48 -7.14 23.86
N THR A 280 1.18 -7.39 23.82
CA THR A 280 0.44 -7.51 22.56
C THR A 280 -0.66 -6.47 22.48
N LEU A 281 -0.96 -6.03 21.25
CA LEU A 281 -2.17 -5.29 20.90
C LEU A 281 -2.78 -5.88 19.62
N THR A 282 -4.10 -5.76 19.46
CA THR A 282 -4.77 -6.31 18.28
C THR A 282 -4.61 -5.38 17.08
N PHE A 283 -4.91 -4.10 17.25
CA PHE A 283 -4.90 -3.11 16.18
C PHE A 283 -4.77 -1.70 16.77
N HIS A 284 -4.07 -0.84 16.03
CA HIS A 284 -4.03 0.59 16.30
C HIS A 284 -4.23 1.36 14.99
N PRO A 285 -5.20 2.29 14.91
CA PRO A 285 -5.46 3.05 13.68
C PRO A 285 -4.27 3.95 13.29
N ASP A 286 -3.58 4.51 14.29
CA ASP A 286 -2.42 5.39 14.12
C ASP A 286 -1.13 4.63 14.48
N ILE A 287 -0.88 3.50 13.78
CA ILE A 287 0.32 2.66 14.03
C ILE A 287 1.63 3.43 13.83
N GLU A 288 1.59 4.49 13.04
CA GLU A 288 2.72 5.40 12.80
C GLU A 288 3.27 6.01 14.11
N LEU A 289 2.41 6.25 15.10
CA LEU A 289 2.83 6.73 16.43
C LEU A 289 3.63 5.67 17.18
N LEU A 290 3.23 4.40 17.07
CA LEU A 290 3.97 3.29 17.67
C LEU A 290 5.31 3.09 16.97
N ILE A 291 5.33 3.16 15.65
CA ILE A 291 6.55 3.10 14.84
C ILE A 291 7.51 4.21 15.24
N ALA A 292 7.02 5.45 15.39
CA ALA A 292 7.84 6.59 15.77
C ALA A 292 8.52 6.42 17.15
N ARG A 293 7.84 5.78 18.10
CA ARG A 293 8.38 5.52 19.45
C ARG A 293 9.30 4.30 19.52
N ALA A 294 9.12 3.33 18.61
CA ALA A 294 9.90 2.11 18.62
C ALA A 294 11.40 2.37 18.37
N ALA A 295 12.26 1.64 19.06
CA ALA A 295 13.71 1.62 18.83
C ALA A 295 14.08 0.87 17.54
N GLY A 296 13.23 -0.05 17.11
CA GLY A 296 13.36 -0.81 15.86
C GLY A 296 12.06 -1.54 15.50
N ILE A 297 11.96 -1.98 14.26
CA ILE A 297 10.76 -2.59 13.68
C ILE A 297 11.07 -4.00 13.19
N VAL A 298 10.22 -4.96 13.52
CA VAL A 298 10.19 -6.29 12.90
C VAL A 298 8.91 -6.40 12.09
N ALA A 299 9.00 -6.57 10.77
CA ALA A 299 7.84 -6.53 9.89
C ALA A 299 7.98 -7.44 8.67
N MET A 300 6.87 -7.68 7.94
CA MET A 300 6.89 -8.52 6.73
C MET A 300 7.35 -7.78 5.46
N GLY A 301 7.56 -6.47 5.51
CA GLY A 301 8.07 -5.71 4.35
C GLY A 301 7.03 -5.37 3.29
N GLY A 302 5.74 -5.26 3.65
CA GLY A 302 4.72 -4.68 2.77
C GLY A 302 5.04 -3.23 2.40
N TYR A 303 4.52 -2.74 1.28
CA TYR A 303 4.85 -1.40 0.75
C TYR A 303 4.67 -0.27 1.79
N ASN A 304 3.56 -0.23 2.52
CA ASN A 304 3.31 0.86 3.45
C ASN A 304 4.26 0.87 4.65
N ILE A 305 4.48 -0.30 5.26
CA ILE A 305 5.42 -0.38 6.39
C ILE A 305 6.84 -0.02 5.94
N PHE A 306 7.21 -0.34 4.70
CA PHE A 306 8.49 0.07 4.15
C PHE A 306 8.58 1.61 3.99
N CYS A 307 7.52 2.25 3.48
CA CYS A 307 7.44 3.72 3.46
C CYS A 307 7.55 4.32 4.87
N GLU A 308 6.90 3.72 5.87
CA GLU A 308 6.93 4.16 7.27
C GLU A 308 8.34 4.01 7.89
N ILE A 309 9.01 2.88 7.62
CA ILE A 309 10.39 2.64 8.04
C ILE A 309 11.32 3.72 7.51
N LEU A 310 11.22 4.04 6.22
CA LEU A 310 12.02 5.10 5.59
C LEU A 310 11.68 6.48 6.15
N SER A 311 10.38 6.82 6.19
CA SER A 311 9.91 8.16 6.57
C SER A 311 10.19 8.51 8.04
N LEU A 312 10.16 7.51 8.92
CA LEU A 312 10.41 7.68 10.36
C LEU A 312 11.84 7.25 10.74
N ASP A 313 12.67 6.99 9.74
CA ASP A 313 14.09 6.61 9.87
C ASP A 313 14.33 5.50 10.89
N LYS A 314 13.58 4.38 10.75
CA LYS A 314 13.58 3.30 11.73
C LYS A 314 14.48 2.13 11.33
N ARG A 315 15.26 1.65 12.29
CA ARG A 315 15.95 0.36 12.17
C ARG A 315 14.93 -0.74 11.91
N ALA A 316 15.15 -1.59 10.94
CA ALA A 316 14.18 -2.60 10.61
C ALA A 316 14.80 -3.96 10.29
N LEU A 317 14.11 -5.00 10.75
CA LEU A 317 14.29 -6.39 10.33
C LEU A 317 13.05 -6.80 9.53
N LEU A 318 13.23 -7.11 8.25
CA LEU A 318 12.15 -7.61 7.42
C LEU A 318 12.15 -9.15 7.39
N VAL A 319 10.99 -9.73 7.64
CA VAL A 319 10.73 -11.17 7.56
C VAL A 319 9.59 -11.38 6.57
N PRO A 320 9.89 -11.31 5.25
CA PRO A 320 8.87 -11.34 4.22
C PRO A 320 8.26 -12.74 4.06
N ARG A 321 7.01 -12.78 3.59
CA ARG A 321 6.42 -13.98 3.01
C ARG A 321 6.76 -14.09 1.52
N SER A 322 6.90 -15.32 1.02
CA SER A 322 7.10 -15.63 -0.40
C SER A 322 5.78 -15.98 -1.13
N MET A 323 4.76 -16.39 -0.41
CA MET A 323 3.45 -16.77 -0.97
C MET A 323 2.34 -15.83 -0.48
N PRO A 324 1.31 -15.53 -1.26
CA PRO A 324 1.06 -15.96 -2.65
C PRO A 324 1.78 -15.10 -3.70
N ARG A 325 2.52 -14.07 -3.33
CA ARG A 325 3.27 -13.17 -4.22
C ARG A 325 4.63 -12.84 -3.62
N MET A 326 5.63 -12.70 -4.48
CA MET A 326 7.03 -12.48 -4.10
C MET A 326 7.38 -11.02 -3.79
N GLU A 327 6.45 -10.08 -3.91
CA GLU A 327 6.74 -8.64 -3.80
C GLU A 327 7.42 -8.23 -2.48
N GLN A 328 7.09 -8.91 -1.37
CA GLN A 328 7.71 -8.60 -0.07
C GLN A 328 9.15 -9.12 -0.02
N THR A 329 9.38 -10.35 -0.48
CA THR A 329 10.71 -10.97 -0.52
C THR A 329 11.65 -10.19 -1.43
N LEU A 330 11.20 -9.84 -2.63
CA LEU A 330 12.00 -9.07 -3.58
C LEU A 330 12.34 -7.68 -3.05
N ARG A 331 11.37 -6.99 -2.42
CA ARG A 331 11.60 -5.69 -1.78
C ARG A 331 12.59 -5.80 -0.62
N ALA A 332 12.39 -6.76 0.29
CA ALA A 332 13.24 -6.92 1.46
C ALA A 332 14.69 -7.22 1.06
N ARG A 333 14.90 -8.13 0.09
CA ARG A 333 16.22 -8.44 -0.45
C ARG A 333 16.89 -7.20 -1.06
N ARG A 334 16.17 -6.48 -1.90
CA ARG A 334 16.73 -5.29 -2.52
C ARG A 334 17.02 -4.17 -1.52
N ALA A 335 16.17 -3.99 -0.52
CA ALA A 335 16.39 -3.03 0.55
C ALA A 335 17.59 -3.42 1.44
N GLU A 336 17.82 -4.71 1.68
CA GLU A 336 19.00 -5.20 2.37
C GLU A 336 20.29 -4.97 1.57
N GLU A 337 20.28 -5.26 0.26
CA GLU A 337 21.41 -4.95 -0.64
C GLU A 337 21.78 -3.47 -0.65
N LEU A 338 20.79 -2.58 -0.50
CA LEU A 338 20.99 -1.14 -0.39
C LEU A 338 21.35 -0.68 1.04
N GLY A 339 21.45 -1.59 1.99
CA GLY A 339 21.79 -1.28 3.39
C GLY A 339 20.67 -0.58 4.17
N LEU A 340 19.44 -0.56 3.67
CA LEU A 340 18.31 0.14 4.29
C LEU A 340 17.70 -0.66 5.46
N VAL A 341 17.73 -1.99 5.38
CA VAL A 341 17.12 -2.91 6.35
C VAL A 341 17.97 -4.17 6.51
N ASP A 342 17.70 -5.00 7.54
CA ASP A 342 18.11 -6.42 7.56
C ASP A 342 16.94 -7.29 7.12
N MET A 343 17.26 -8.49 6.66
CA MET A 343 16.28 -9.48 6.22
C MET A 343 16.55 -10.85 6.86
N LEU A 344 15.48 -11.52 7.28
CA LEU A 344 15.47 -12.97 7.50
C LEU A 344 14.47 -13.62 6.54
N GLN A 345 14.84 -14.76 5.95
CA GLN A 345 13.93 -15.49 5.07
C GLN A 345 12.80 -16.11 5.89
N GLY A 346 11.56 -15.72 5.61
CA GLY A 346 10.37 -16.19 6.34
C GLY A 346 10.03 -17.67 6.07
N ASP A 347 10.52 -18.24 4.98
CA ASP A 347 10.35 -19.64 4.54
C ASP A 347 11.65 -20.46 4.63
N GLY A 348 12.71 -19.88 5.22
CA GLY A 348 13.99 -20.55 5.45
C GLY A 348 14.07 -21.28 6.80
N ASP A 349 15.28 -21.29 7.38
CA ASP A 349 15.51 -21.81 8.74
C ASP A 349 14.84 -20.89 9.78
N GLN A 350 13.70 -21.34 10.31
CA GLN A 350 12.94 -20.66 11.36
C GLN A 350 13.37 -21.10 12.77
N SER A 351 14.63 -21.44 12.96
CA SER A 351 15.20 -21.70 14.26
C SER A 351 15.04 -20.46 15.16
N SER A 352 14.58 -20.68 16.38
CA SER A 352 14.33 -19.61 17.36
C SER A 352 15.58 -18.82 17.71
N ILE A 353 16.77 -19.45 17.70
CA ILE A 353 18.06 -18.79 17.96
C ILE A 353 18.43 -17.75 16.89
N VAL A 354 18.04 -17.96 15.62
CA VAL A 354 18.30 -17.01 14.54
C VAL A 354 17.50 -15.71 14.79
N MET A 355 16.22 -15.84 15.10
CA MET A 355 15.38 -14.70 15.45
C MET A 355 15.85 -14.02 16.74
N ALA A 356 16.21 -14.80 17.79
CA ALA A 356 16.71 -14.23 19.04
C ALA A 356 17.95 -13.36 18.84
N ARG A 357 18.92 -13.80 18.04
CA ARG A 357 20.12 -13.03 17.68
C ARG A 357 19.76 -11.75 16.90
N ALA A 358 18.84 -11.85 15.95
CA ALA A 358 18.40 -10.70 15.16
C ALA A 358 17.72 -9.64 16.05
N LEU A 359 16.87 -10.04 16.99
CA LEU A 359 16.23 -9.13 17.97
C LEU A 359 17.26 -8.44 18.88
N GLN A 360 18.28 -9.15 19.34
CA GLN A 360 19.34 -8.58 20.19
C GLN A 360 20.18 -7.52 19.46
N THR A 361 20.39 -7.67 18.15
CA THR A 361 21.24 -6.75 17.37
C THR A 361 20.48 -5.60 16.73
N LEU A 362 19.16 -5.72 16.56
CA LEU A 362 18.33 -4.76 15.81
C LEU A 362 18.44 -3.32 16.35
N GLY A 363 18.45 -3.15 17.67
CA GLY A 363 18.58 -1.83 18.31
C GLY A 363 19.91 -1.10 18.04
N ARG A 364 20.93 -1.80 17.56
CA ARG A 364 22.29 -1.26 17.29
C ARG A 364 22.56 -1.06 15.79
N ARG A 365 21.65 -1.49 14.93
CA ARG A 365 21.75 -1.37 13.48
C ARG A 365 21.80 0.11 13.04
N PRO A 366 22.46 0.47 11.92
CA PRO A 366 22.31 1.78 11.31
C PRO A 366 20.85 2.05 10.91
N VAL A 367 20.44 3.30 10.97
CA VAL A 367 19.15 3.76 10.45
C VAL A 367 19.22 3.93 8.92
N PRO A 368 18.08 3.85 8.18
CA PRO A 368 18.04 3.96 6.72
C PRO A 368 18.70 5.24 6.16
N SER A 369 18.62 6.36 6.88
CA SER A 369 19.25 7.63 6.46
C SER A 369 20.75 7.53 6.25
N ARG A 370 21.43 6.61 6.93
CA ARG A 370 22.87 6.36 6.75
C ARG A 370 23.22 5.74 5.39
N SER A 371 22.23 5.19 4.70
CA SER A 371 22.35 4.56 3.37
C SER A 371 21.52 5.30 2.31
N GLY A 372 21.23 6.59 2.50
CA GLY A 372 20.46 7.39 1.54
C GLY A 372 18.94 7.13 1.57
N GLY A 373 18.42 6.52 2.63
CA GLY A 373 16.99 6.17 2.72
C GLY A 373 16.04 7.36 2.59
N LEU A 374 16.42 8.55 3.08
CA LEU A 374 15.59 9.75 2.99
C LEU A 374 15.50 10.31 1.57
N GLU A 375 16.52 10.14 0.75
CA GLU A 375 16.55 10.60 -0.65
C GLU A 375 15.54 9.84 -1.52
N LEU A 376 15.02 8.71 -1.03
CA LEU A 376 14.02 7.91 -1.73
C LEU A 376 12.58 8.44 -1.54
N LEU A 377 12.36 9.40 -0.62
CA LEU A 377 11.06 9.88 -0.16
C LEU A 377 10.53 11.08 -0.96
N THR A 378 10.67 11.06 -2.27
CA THR A 378 10.21 12.15 -3.16
C THR A 378 8.77 11.98 -3.64
N GLY A 379 8.13 10.84 -3.31
CA GLY A 379 6.89 10.40 -3.96
C GLY A 379 5.72 11.34 -3.81
N VAL A 380 5.53 11.93 -2.64
CA VAL A 380 4.42 12.85 -2.40
C VAL A 380 4.60 14.16 -3.17
N ALA A 381 5.82 14.70 -3.20
CA ALA A 381 6.15 15.92 -3.94
C ALA A 381 6.01 15.70 -5.45
N GLU A 382 6.55 14.59 -5.96
CA GLU A 382 6.49 14.29 -7.40
C GLU A 382 5.04 14.03 -7.87
N VAL A 383 4.21 13.33 -7.09
CA VAL A 383 2.79 13.17 -7.41
C VAL A 383 2.09 14.52 -7.54
N ARG A 384 2.37 15.49 -6.65
CA ARG A 384 1.83 16.86 -6.77
C ARG A 384 2.27 17.54 -8.07
N ASN A 385 3.57 17.47 -8.40
CA ASN A 385 4.12 18.03 -9.63
C ASN A 385 3.45 17.41 -10.88
N ARG A 386 3.29 16.09 -10.88
CA ARG A 386 2.64 15.38 -12.01
C ARG A 386 1.17 15.74 -12.16
N VAL A 387 0.42 15.81 -11.05
CA VAL A 387 -0.98 16.27 -11.08
C VAL A 387 -1.07 17.69 -11.65
N GLN A 388 -0.21 18.58 -11.21
CA GLN A 388 -0.17 19.95 -11.74
C GLN A 388 0.13 19.95 -13.25
N ALA A 389 1.11 19.21 -13.70
CA ALA A 389 1.49 19.13 -15.12
C ALA A 389 0.35 18.55 -15.99
N LEU A 390 -0.29 17.46 -15.54
CA LEU A 390 -1.39 16.81 -16.27
C LEU A 390 -2.63 17.71 -16.40
N LEU A 391 -2.96 18.47 -15.36
CA LEU A 391 -4.14 19.34 -15.33
C LEU A 391 -3.89 20.72 -15.96
N ALA A 392 -2.64 21.15 -16.11
CA ALA A 392 -2.28 22.37 -16.83
C ALA A 392 -2.50 22.26 -18.35
N VAL A 393 -2.45 21.04 -18.89
CA VAL A 393 -2.68 20.77 -20.32
C VAL A 393 -4.13 20.32 -20.53
N PRO A 394 -4.95 21.06 -21.32
CA PRO A 394 -6.33 20.62 -21.62
C PRO A 394 -6.33 19.20 -22.18
N GLY A 395 -7.22 18.35 -21.71
CA GLY A 395 -7.42 17.02 -22.25
C GLY A 395 -7.79 17.10 -23.74
N VAL A 396 -7.19 16.26 -24.58
CA VAL A 396 -7.56 16.16 -25.99
C VAL A 396 -8.87 15.40 -26.07
N PRO A 397 -9.98 15.99 -26.59
CA PRO A 397 -11.22 15.22 -26.82
C PRO A 397 -10.92 14.08 -27.81
N SER A 398 -11.47 12.91 -27.59
CA SER A 398 -11.35 11.81 -28.55
C SER A 398 -11.99 12.21 -29.87
N LEU A 399 -11.36 11.82 -31.00
CA LEU A 399 -11.79 12.14 -32.37
C LEU A 399 -13.24 11.71 -32.73
N GLN A 400 -13.97 11.06 -31.82
CA GLN A 400 -15.37 10.68 -32.02
C GLN A 400 -16.39 11.75 -31.61
N SER A 401 -16.00 12.87 -30.98
CA SER A 401 -16.94 13.93 -30.59
C SER A 401 -17.11 15.06 -31.63
N VAL A 402 -16.51 14.94 -32.82
CA VAL A 402 -16.57 15.95 -33.91
C VAL A 402 -17.58 15.56 -35.01
N ALA A 403 -18.28 14.46 -34.83
CA ALA A 403 -19.33 14.01 -35.75
C ALA A 403 -20.70 13.97 -35.05
N ASN A 404 -21.26 15.16 -34.73
CA ASN A 404 -22.69 15.40 -34.59
C ASN A 404 -22.97 16.89 -34.83
#